data_15a8ace40a1bd0950d86ae8779185d35
#
_entry.id   15a8ace40a1bd0950d86ae8779185d35
#
_cell.length_a   1.000
_cell.length_b   1.000
_cell.length_c   1.000
_cell.angle_alpha   90.00
_cell.angle_beta   90.00
_cell.angle_gamma   90.00
#
_symmetry.space_group_name_H-M   'P 1'
#
loop_
_entity.id
_entity.type
_entity.pdbx_description
1 polymer ?
#
loop_
_entity_poly.entity_id
_entity_poly.type
_entity_poly.pdbx_seq_one_letter_code
_entity_poly.pdbx_strand_id
1 'polypeptide(L)'
;MEKILILHAKAEAGKDTCAQIMKEQYEAAGKRVIVIAFADLVRFLLTKYYGITEFKTPEGRTRIQNFATEKIRGQDMTFWARHVAMFLYLVRDDFDIAIIPDWRFENEFTYIYKTFGESMVRPILIIRTNIRHVDNMTEEQRSHVSETQLDSIPESFYSAVIHNDGTIAELTETIQNLLPKI
;
A
#
# COMPACT_ATOMS: atom_id res chain seq x y z
N MET A 1 0.12 2.29 -19.08
CA MET A 1 0.57 2.60 -17.70
C MET A 1 2.05 2.91 -17.76
N GLU A 2 2.48 4.03 -17.18
CA GLU A 2 3.86 4.50 -17.22
C GLU A 2 4.61 4.13 -15.91
N LYS A 3 3.89 4.13 -14.78
CA LYS A 3 4.50 3.96 -13.46
C LYS A 3 3.56 3.31 -12.45
N ILE A 4 4.12 2.47 -11.58
CA ILE A 4 3.44 1.85 -10.44
C ILE A 4 4.19 2.24 -9.17
N LEU A 5 3.58 3.06 -8.32
CA LEU A 5 4.10 3.42 -7.01
C LEU A 5 3.58 2.38 -6.01
N ILE A 6 4.48 1.70 -5.31
CA ILE A 6 4.11 0.73 -4.28
C ILE A 6 4.59 1.22 -2.92
N LEU A 7 3.66 1.50 -2.00
CA LEU A 7 3.95 2.18 -0.75
C LEU A 7 4.08 1.19 0.41
N HIS A 8 5.20 1.27 1.12
CA HIS A 8 5.43 0.61 2.40
C HIS A 8 5.33 1.65 3.53
N ALA A 9 4.57 1.32 4.56
CA ALA A 9 4.44 2.12 5.76
C ALA A 9 3.93 1.26 6.94
N LYS A 10 4.36 1.58 8.14
CA LYS A 10 3.72 1.06 9.36
C LYS A 10 2.27 1.56 9.48
N ALA A 11 1.48 0.87 10.30
CA ALA A 11 0.14 1.35 10.63
C ALA A 11 0.21 2.81 11.12
N GLU A 12 -0.76 3.63 10.67
CA GLU A 12 -0.90 5.04 11.06
C GLU A 12 0.21 6.00 10.61
N ALA A 13 1.18 5.52 9.82
CA ALA A 13 2.22 6.39 9.25
C ALA A 13 1.71 7.36 8.16
N GLY A 14 0.42 7.30 7.78
CA GLY A 14 -0.20 8.23 6.84
C GLY A 14 -0.11 7.82 5.38
N LYS A 15 0.05 6.53 5.08
CA LYS A 15 0.15 6.00 3.71
C LYS A 15 -1.04 6.38 2.81
N ASP A 16 -2.26 6.38 3.37
CA ASP A 16 -3.47 6.71 2.61
C ASP A 16 -3.49 8.21 2.24
N THR A 17 -3.03 9.06 3.16
CA THR A 17 -2.85 10.50 2.91
C THR A 17 -1.79 10.74 1.85
N CYS A 18 -0.63 10.07 1.94
CA CYS A 18 0.41 10.17 0.92
C CYS A 18 -0.09 9.71 -0.45
N ALA A 19 -0.82 8.57 -0.52
CA ALA A 19 -1.39 8.08 -1.77
C ALA A 19 -2.39 9.07 -2.38
N GLN A 20 -3.22 9.71 -1.55
CA GLN A 20 -4.18 10.71 -2.00
C GLN A 20 -3.48 11.97 -2.55
N ILE A 21 -2.46 12.48 -1.84
CA ILE A 21 -1.68 13.64 -2.30
C ILE A 21 -0.96 13.30 -3.62
N MET A 22 -0.33 12.12 -3.73
CA MET A 22 0.32 11.68 -4.97
C MET A 22 -0.68 11.62 -6.13
N LYS A 23 -1.87 11.06 -5.89
CA LYS A 23 -2.94 11.01 -6.88
C LYS A 23 -3.29 12.41 -7.36
N GLU A 24 -3.59 13.33 -6.45
CA GLU A 24 -3.97 14.72 -6.77
C GLU A 24 -2.88 15.45 -7.58
N GLN A 25 -1.60 15.25 -7.22
CA GLN A 25 -0.47 15.86 -7.95
C GLN A 25 -0.35 15.31 -9.38
N TYR A 26 -0.49 14.01 -9.58
CA TYR A 26 -0.46 13.42 -10.92
C TYR A 26 -1.69 13.81 -11.75
N GLU A 27 -2.88 13.86 -11.15
CA GLU A 27 -4.11 14.29 -11.82
C GLU A 27 -4.02 15.78 -12.22
N ALA A 28 -3.45 16.64 -11.37
CA ALA A 28 -3.16 18.03 -11.69
C ALA A 28 -2.16 18.21 -12.86
N ALA A 29 -1.27 17.23 -13.05
CA ALA A 29 -0.37 17.14 -14.19
C ALA A 29 -1.00 16.47 -15.43
N GLY A 30 -2.32 16.22 -15.43
CA GLY A 30 -3.06 15.64 -16.55
C GLY A 30 -2.94 14.12 -16.70
N LYS A 31 -2.43 13.41 -15.68
CA LYS A 31 -2.32 11.95 -15.69
C LYS A 31 -3.59 11.29 -15.16
N ARG A 32 -3.96 10.15 -15.75
CA ARG A 32 -5.03 9.28 -15.26
C ARG A 32 -4.46 8.36 -14.18
N VAL A 33 -5.00 8.43 -12.97
CA VAL A 33 -4.45 7.73 -11.81
C VAL A 33 -5.43 6.71 -11.25
N ILE A 34 -4.95 5.50 -10.98
CA ILE A 34 -5.68 4.50 -10.20
C ILE A 34 -4.99 4.27 -8.86
N VAL A 35 -5.78 4.25 -7.79
CA VAL A 35 -5.33 3.77 -6.47
C VAL A 35 -6.00 2.43 -6.22
N ILE A 36 -5.21 1.39 -6.00
CA ILE A 36 -5.69 0.01 -5.77
C ILE A 36 -4.90 -0.64 -4.65
N ALA A 37 -5.57 -1.19 -3.65
CA ALA A 37 -4.94 -1.88 -2.53
C ALA A 37 -5.03 -3.41 -2.69
N PHE A 38 -4.02 -4.14 -2.19
CA PHE A 38 -4.09 -5.61 -2.08
C PHE A 38 -5.29 -6.04 -1.22
N ALA A 39 -5.62 -5.23 -0.21
CA ALA A 39 -6.76 -5.48 0.68
C ALA A 39 -8.14 -5.13 0.09
N ASP A 40 -8.25 -4.53 -1.09
CA ASP A 40 -9.56 -4.14 -1.64
C ASP A 40 -10.45 -5.34 -1.92
N LEU A 41 -9.89 -6.39 -2.54
CA LEU A 41 -10.63 -7.63 -2.75
C LEU A 41 -10.95 -8.32 -1.43
N VAL A 42 -10.06 -8.28 -0.44
CA VAL A 42 -10.30 -8.82 0.90
C VAL A 42 -11.54 -8.15 1.51
N ARG A 43 -11.56 -6.82 1.53
CA ARG A 43 -12.67 -6.03 2.07
C ARG A 43 -13.97 -6.31 1.32
N PHE A 44 -13.90 -6.33 0.00
CA PHE A 44 -15.08 -6.66 -0.84
C PHE A 44 -15.65 -8.03 -0.48
N LEU A 45 -14.83 -9.07 -0.40
CA LEU A 45 -15.28 -10.42 -0.07
C LEU A 45 -15.87 -10.50 1.34
N LEU A 46 -15.19 -9.88 2.32
CA LEU A 46 -15.65 -9.86 3.71
C LEU A 46 -16.96 -9.09 3.85
N THR A 47 -17.13 -7.97 3.17
CA THR A 47 -18.39 -7.21 3.20
C THR A 47 -19.50 -8.00 2.52
N LYS A 48 -19.27 -8.47 1.29
CA LYS A 48 -20.33 -9.06 0.48
C LYS A 48 -20.82 -10.42 1.00
N TYR A 49 -19.90 -11.27 1.48
CA TYR A 49 -20.21 -12.66 1.81
C TYR A 49 -20.22 -12.96 3.31
N TYR A 50 -19.62 -12.10 4.14
CA TYR A 50 -19.52 -12.29 5.58
C TYR A 50 -20.19 -11.16 6.39
N GLY A 51 -20.71 -10.10 5.71
CA GLY A 51 -21.41 -8.99 6.36
C GLY A 51 -20.51 -8.09 7.22
N ILE A 52 -19.18 -8.11 7.01
CA ILE A 52 -18.22 -7.34 7.78
C ILE A 52 -17.98 -6.01 7.08
N THR A 53 -18.22 -4.89 7.79
CA THR A 53 -18.07 -3.53 7.26
C THR A 53 -17.07 -2.68 8.06
N GLU A 54 -16.81 -3.04 9.31
CA GLU A 54 -15.92 -2.30 10.21
C GLU A 54 -14.50 -2.89 10.20
N PHE A 55 -13.60 -2.31 9.38
CA PHE A 55 -12.23 -2.82 9.18
C PHE A 55 -11.16 -2.09 10.01
N LYS A 56 -11.49 -0.96 10.63
CA LYS A 56 -10.54 -0.17 11.43
C LYS A 56 -10.60 -0.49 12.92
N THR A 57 -11.62 -1.23 13.37
CA THR A 57 -11.69 -1.72 14.75
C THR A 57 -10.70 -2.87 14.98
N PRO A 58 -10.33 -3.17 16.24
CA PRO A 58 -9.50 -4.33 16.56
C PRO A 58 -10.05 -5.63 15.99
N GLU A 59 -11.35 -5.88 16.15
CA GLU A 59 -12.03 -7.07 15.63
C GLU A 59 -12.00 -7.13 14.10
N GLY A 60 -12.24 -6.01 13.45
CA GLY A 60 -12.18 -5.90 11.98
C GLY A 60 -10.77 -6.17 11.43
N ARG A 61 -9.73 -5.65 12.10
CA ARG A 61 -8.33 -5.92 11.77
C ARG A 61 -8.00 -7.41 11.91
N THR A 62 -8.38 -8.02 13.03
CA THR A 62 -8.18 -9.47 13.25
C THR A 62 -8.88 -10.30 12.17
N ARG A 63 -10.11 -9.93 11.78
CA ARG A 63 -10.84 -10.63 10.70
C ARG A 63 -10.14 -10.52 9.35
N ILE A 64 -9.60 -9.33 9.00
CA ILE A 64 -8.79 -9.17 7.78
C ILE A 64 -7.54 -10.04 7.86
N GLN A 65 -6.77 -10.00 8.96
CA GLN A 65 -5.55 -10.77 9.14
C GLN A 65 -5.82 -12.28 9.01
N ASN A 66 -6.83 -12.81 9.73
CA ASN A 66 -7.19 -14.22 9.68
C ASN A 66 -7.65 -14.64 8.27
N PHE A 67 -8.50 -13.85 7.62
CA PHE A 67 -8.97 -14.19 6.28
C PHE A 67 -7.87 -14.05 5.22
N ALA A 68 -7.19 -12.92 5.19
CA ALA A 68 -6.22 -12.63 4.13
C ALA A 68 -4.91 -13.40 4.32
N THR A 69 -4.40 -13.50 5.55
CA THR A 69 -3.11 -14.14 5.83
C THR A 69 -3.28 -15.61 6.14
N GLU A 70 -3.99 -15.96 7.22
CA GLU A 70 -4.05 -17.36 7.66
C GLU A 70 -4.81 -18.25 6.68
N LYS A 71 -5.98 -17.80 6.22
CA LYS A 71 -6.85 -18.62 5.37
C LYS A 71 -6.40 -18.63 3.90
N ILE A 72 -6.15 -17.48 3.30
CA ILE A 72 -5.89 -17.41 1.85
C ILE A 72 -4.40 -17.53 1.55
N ARG A 73 -3.51 -16.74 2.17
CA ARG A 73 -2.06 -16.86 1.94
C ARG A 73 -1.50 -18.20 2.41
N GLY A 74 -2.08 -18.81 3.45
CA GLY A 74 -1.72 -20.16 3.87
C GLY A 74 -1.91 -21.23 2.78
N GLN A 75 -2.80 -20.98 1.81
CA GLN A 75 -3.06 -21.85 0.65
C GLN A 75 -2.32 -21.38 -0.62
N ASP A 76 -2.27 -20.07 -0.86
CA ASP A 76 -1.61 -19.45 -1.99
C ASP A 76 -1.04 -18.08 -1.59
N MET A 77 0.26 -18.07 -1.32
CA MET A 77 1.00 -16.87 -0.92
C MET A 77 0.89 -15.73 -1.92
N THR A 78 0.70 -16.01 -3.21
CA THR A 78 0.68 -15.02 -4.28
C THR A 78 -0.70 -14.54 -4.66
N PHE A 79 -1.76 -15.09 -4.08
CA PHE A 79 -3.14 -14.84 -4.49
C PHE A 79 -3.47 -13.34 -4.63
N TRP A 80 -3.21 -12.55 -3.58
CA TRP A 80 -3.55 -11.11 -3.60
C TRP A 80 -2.69 -10.32 -4.58
N ALA A 81 -1.39 -10.62 -4.64
CA ALA A 81 -0.46 -9.96 -5.57
C ALA A 81 -0.83 -10.25 -7.02
N ARG A 82 -1.15 -11.53 -7.33
CA ARG A 82 -1.60 -11.96 -8.65
C ARG A 82 -2.89 -11.28 -9.07
N HIS A 83 -3.84 -11.13 -8.14
CA HIS A 83 -5.11 -10.47 -8.42
C HIS A 83 -4.91 -9.00 -8.81
N VAL A 84 -4.14 -8.25 -8.01
CA VAL A 84 -3.84 -6.83 -8.30
C VAL A 84 -3.05 -6.70 -9.60
N ALA A 85 -2.03 -7.54 -9.82
CA ALA A 85 -1.23 -7.51 -11.05
C ALA A 85 -2.08 -7.77 -12.29
N MET A 86 -2.96 -8.77 -12.24
CA MET A 86 -3.87 -9.10 -13.35
C MET A 86 -4.82 -7.93 -13.65
N PHE A 87 -5.39 -7.32 -12.61
CA PHE A 87 -6.28 -6.19 -12.80
C PHE A 87 -5.54 -5.00 -13.41
N LEU A 88 -4.37 -4.61 -12.87
CA LEU A 88 -3.55 -3.53 -13.43
C LEU A 88 -3.14 -3.81 -14.89
N TYR A 89 -2.84 -5.07 -15.23
CA TYR A 89 -2.54 -5.44 -16.60
C TYR A 89 -3.73 -5.22 -17.54
N LEU A 90 -4.95 -5.54 -17.11
CA LEU A 90 -6.17 -5.36 -17.91
C LEU A 90 -6.51 -3.88 -18.15
N VAL A 91 -6.24 -3.02 -17.16
CA VAL A 91 -6.57 -1.57 -17.23
C VAL A 91 -5.36 -0.69 -17.58
N ARG A 92 -4.24 -1.26 -18.01
CA ARG A 92 -2.99 -0.53 -18.24
C ARG A 92 -3.08 0.58 -19.30
N ASP A 93 -4.03 0.46 -20.21
CA ASP A 93 -4.26 1.46 -21.27
C ASP A 93 -5.24 2.56 -20.82
N ASP A 94 -5.96 2.35 -19.71
CA ASP A 94 -6.92 3.30 -19.14
C ASP A 94 -6.27 4.27 -18.15
N PHE A 95 -5.14 3.87 -17.52
CA PHE A 95 -4.45 4.65 -16.49
C PHE A 95 -2.96 4.82 -16.82
N ASP A 96 -2.43 6.00 -16.51
CA ASP A 96 -1.03 6.32 -16.70
C ASP A 96 -0.21 5.95 -15.47
N ILE A 97 -0.77 6.15 -14.27
CA ILE A 97 -0.13 5.89 -12.97
C ILE A 97 -1.00 4.96 -12.13
N ALA A 98 -0.39 3.96 -11.50
CA ALA A 98 -1.00 3.17 -10.44
C ALA A 98 -0.32 3.45 -9.10
N ILE A 99 -1.10 3.52 -8.01
CA ILE A 99 -0.61 3.67 -6.64
C ILE A 99 -1.17 2.50 -5.82
N ILE A 100 -0.27 1.70 -5.23
CA ILE A 100 -0.60 0.59 -4.34
C ILE A 100 -0.20 0.99 -2.92
N PRO A 101 -1.15 1.38 -2.03
CA PRO A 101 -0.81 2.03 -0.76
C PRO A 101 -0.52 1.07 0.39
N ASP A 102 -0.71 -0.25 0.22
CA ASP A 102 -0.74 -1.20 1.32
C ASP A 102 0.21 -2.40 1.15
N TRP A 103 1.40 -2.18 0.61
CA TRP A 103 2.43 -3.20 0.53
C TRP A 103 2.86 -3.66 1.93
N ARG A 104 2.74 -4.97 2.18
CA ARG A 104 2.97 -5.62 3.49
C ARG A 104 3.85 -6.86 3.42
N PHE A 105 3.99 -7.49 2.25
CA PHE A 105 4.69 -8.76 2.06
C PHE A 105 5.67 -8.69 0.90
N GLU A 106 6.86 -9.26 1.07
CA GLU A 106 7.90 -9.25 0.03
C GLU A 106 7.41 -9.85 -1.31
N ASN A 107 6.58 -10.87 -1.26
CA ASN A 107 6.04 -11.50 -2.46
C ASN A 107 5.08 -10.59 -3.23
N GLU A 108 4.44 -9.61 -2.59
CA GLU A 108 3.59 -8.61 -3.27
C GLU A 108 4.44 -7.75 -4.20
N PHE A 109 5.53 -7.18 -3.68
CA PHE A 109 6.48 -6.42 -4.49
C PHE A 109 7.09 -7.29 -5.59
N THR A 110 7.60 -8.46 -5.22
CA THR A 110 8.27 -9.37 -6.17
C THR A 110 7.35 -9.76 -7.33
N TYR A 111 6.06 -10.00 -7.07
CA TYR A 111 5.10 -10.35 -8.12
C TYR A 111 4.81 -9.16 -9.05
N ILE A 112 4.55 -7.97 -8.50
CA ILE A 112 4.34 -6.75 -9.29
C ILE A 112 5.58 -6.41 -10.10
N TYR A 113 6.77 -6.45 -9.48
CA TYR A 113 8.04 -6.17 -10.14
C TYR A 113 8.34 -7.14 -11.29
N LYS A 114 8.11 -8.44 -11.11
CA LYS A 114 8.29 -9.46 -12.16
C LYS A 114 7.29 -9.28 -13.31
N THR A 115 6.09 -8.79 -13.02
CA THR A 115 5.03 -8.62 -14.03
C THR A 115 5.25 -7.37 -14.88
N PHE A 116 5.67 -6.25 -14.27
CA PHE A 116 5.73 -4.95 -14.93
C PHE A 116 7.14 -4.44 -15.21
N GLY A 117 8.15 -5.00 -14.53
CA GLY A 117 9.56 -4.66 -14.72
C GLY A 117 10.07 -3.46 -13.92
N GLU A 118 11.40 -3.38 -13.84
CA GLU A 118 12.12 -2.37 -13.05
C GLU A 118 11.84 -0.93 -13.52
N SER A 119 11.67 -0.73 -14.80
CA SER A 119 11.42 0.60 -15.36
C SER A 119 10.11 1.23 -14.89
N MET A 120 9.12 0.41 -14.49
CA MET A 120 7.79 0.88 -14.11
C MET A 120 7.56 0.93 -12.61
N VAL A 121 8.13 0.01 -11.82
CA VAL A 121 7.79 -0.17 -10.40
C VAL A 121 8.71 0.67 -9.51
N ARG A 122 8.12 1.48 -8.63
CA ARG A 122 8.81 2.38 -7.70
C ARG A 122 8.37 2.10 -6.27
N PRO A 123 9.18 1.38 -5.47
CA PRO A 123 8.93 1.21 -4.05
C PRO A 123 9.21 2.51 -3.29
N ILE A 124 8.28 2.92 -2.44
CA ILE A 124 8.37 4.13 -1.64
C ILE A 124 8.15 3.77 -0.17
N LEU A 125 9.06 4.19 0.70
CA LEU A 125 8.95 4.04 2.14
C LEU A 125 8.37 5.32 2.74
N ILE A 126 7.37 5.18 3.62
CA ILE A 126 6.81 6.27 4.39
C ILE A 126 7.12 6.01 5.86
N ILE A 127 7.84 6.94 6.48
CA ILE A 127 8.24 6.89 7.90
C ILE A 127 7.49 7.99 8.64
N ARG A 128 6.95 7.65 9.80
CA ARG A 128 6.44 8.60 10.79
C ARG A 128 6.98 8.23 12.15
N THR A 129 7.77 9.11 12.76
CA THR A 129 8.40 8.88 14.06
C THR A 129 7.50 9.31 15.21
N ASN A 130 6.70 10.36 15.03
CA ASN A 130 5.78 10.91 16.01
C ASN A 130 4.37 10.29 15.89
N ILE A 131 4.28 8.96 15.86
CA ILE A 131 2.99 8.29 15.94
C ILE A 131 2.47 8.48 17.36
N ARG A 132 1.51 9.38 17.55
CA ARG A 132 0.70 9.37 18.77
C ARG A 132 -0.07 8.07 18.72
N HIS A 133 0.27 7.12 19.58
CA HIS A 133 -0.45 5.86 19.70
C HIS A 133 -1.92 6.13 19.99
N VAL A 134 -2.71 6.26 18.94
CA VAL A 134 -4.15 6.08 19.04
C VAL A 134 -4.32 4.58 19.05
N ASP A 135 -4.56 4.02 20.24
CA ASP A 135 -4.53 2.60 20.56
C ASP A 135 -5.65 1.79 19.90
N ASN A 136 -5.67 1.75 18.57
CA ASN A 136 -6.61 0.92 17.81
C ASN A 136 -5.99 -0.44 17.38
N MET A 137 -4.82 -0.80 17.90
CA MET A 137 -4.17 -2.09 17.64
C MET A 137 -3.72 -2.74 18.94
N THR A 138 -4.01 -4.04 19.08
CA THR A 138 -3.45 -4.86 20.15
C THR A 138 -1.96 -5.14 19.88
N GLU A 139 -1.22 -5.57 20.91
CA GLU A 139 0.19 -5.96 20.77
C GLU A 139 0.35 -7.13 19.79
N GLU A 140 -0.57 -8.09 19.82
CA GLU A 140 -0.63 -9.20 18.88
C GLU A 140 -0.78 -8.71 17.42
N GLN A 141 -1.64 -7.72 17.18
CA GLN A 141 -1.81 -7.14 15.86
C GLN A 141 -0.56 -6.37 15.38
N ARG A 142 0.16 -5.70 16.29
CA ARG A 142 1.41 -4.99 15.95
C ARG A 142 2.55 -5.95 15.61
N SER A 143 2.63 -7.09 16.31
CA SER A 143 3.62 -8.12 16.06
C SER A 143 3.28 -9.08 14.91
N HIS A 144 2.07 -8.95 14.34
CA HIS A 144 1.64 -9.80 13.23
C HIS A 144 2.56 -9.65 12.01
N VAL A 145 2.78 -10.74 11.29
CA VAL A 145 3.68 -10.79 10.12
C VAL A 145 3.37 -9.72 9.07
N SER A 146 2.11 -9.32 8.89
CA SER A 146 1.73 -8.23 7.97
C SER A 146 2.21 -6.85 8.39
N GLU A 147 2.68 -6.67 9.63
CA GLU A 147 3.21 -5.41 10.14
C GLU A 147 4.74 -5.43 10.30
N THR A 148 5.37 -6.61 10.24
CA THR A 148 6.79 -6.77 10.59
C THR A 148 7.65 -7.35 9.45
N GLN A 149 7.07 -8.04 8.45
CA GLN A 149 7.83 -8.75 7.43
C GLN A 149 8.80 -7.86 6.63
N LEU A 150 8.44 -6.59 6.41
CA LEU A 150 9.25 -5.66 5.62
C LEU A 150 10.27 -4.86 6.46
N ASP A 151 10.37 -5.10 7.77
CA ASP A 151 11.25 -4.33 8.67
C ASP A 151 12.74 -4.53 8.37
N SER A 152 13.10 -5.64 7.75
CA SER A 152 14.48 -5.96 7.37
C SER A 152 14.93 -5.33 6.05
N ILE A 153 14.00 -4.70 5.29
CA ILE A 153 14.34 -4.10 4.00
C ILE A 153 15.07 -2.77 4.24
N PRO A 154 16.32 -2.61 3.76
CA PRO A 154 17.07 -1.39 3.97
C PRO A 154 16.47 -0.21 3.18
N GLU A 155 16.61 1.02 3.70
CA GLU A 155 16.12 2.23 3.02
C GLU A 155 16.66 2.40 1.60
N SER A 156 17.88 1.94 1.35
CA SER A 156 18.52 1.99 0.02
C SER A 156 17.81 1.16 -1.05
N PHE A 157 16.90 0.26 -0.66
CA PHE A 157 16.06 -0.50 -1.58
C PHE A 157 14.95 0.36 -2.21
N TYR A 158 14.50 1.38 -1.49
CA TYR A 158 13.38 2.21 -1.93
C TYR A 158 13.82 3.27 -2.91
N SER A 159 13.00 3.52 -3.92
CA SER A 159 13.20 4.64 -4.87
C SER A 159 13.11 5.99 -4.18
N ALA A 160 12.38 6.06 -3.06
CA ALA A 160 12.27 7.24 -2.22
C ALA A 160 11.84 6.90 -0.79
N VAL A 161 12.23 7.77 0.15
CA VAL A 161 11.79 7.75 1.54
C VAL A 161 11.08 9.07 1.85
N ILE A 162 9.89 9.00 2.43
CA ILE A 162 9.07 10.16 2.83
C ILE A 162 8.96 10.17 4.34
N HIS A 163 9.46 11.22 4.98
CA HIS A 163 9.25 11.48 6.40
C HIS A 163 7.96 12.30 6.60
N ASN A 164 6.97 11.71 7.28
CA ASN A 164 5.65 12.28 7.52
C ASN A 164 5.48 12.71 8.98
N ASP A 165 6.39 13.52 9.49
CA ASP A 165 6.37 14.00 10.87
C ASP A 165 5.81 15.43 11.01
N GLY A 166 5.61 16.12 9.89
CA GLY A 166 5.17 17.51 9.82
C GLY A 166 3.67 17.67 9.57
N THR A 167 3.32 18.85 9.07
CA THR A 167 1.98 19.23 8.64
C THR A 167 1.61 18.63 7.28
N ILE A 168 0.33 18.66 6.94
CA ILE A 168 -0.15 18.24 5.60
C ILE A 168 0.47 19.12 4.49
N ALA A 169 0.67 20.39 4.75
CA ALA A 169 1.29 21.30 3.77
C ALA A 169 2.75 20.92 3.48
N GLU A 170 3.54 20.64 4.51
CA GLU A 170 4.93 20.16 4.38
C GLU A 170 5.02 18.80 3.69
N LEU A 171 4.10 17.87 4.01
CA LEU A 171 4.00 16.60 3.34
C LEU A 171 3.66 16.77 1.85
N THR A 172 2.73 17.67 1.53
CA THR A 172 2.34 17.96 0.14
C THR A 172 3.52 18.52 -0.65
N GLU A 173 4.26 19.47 -0.09
CA GLU A 173 5.46 20.05 -0.70
C GLU A 173 6.55 18.97 -0.91
N THR A 174 6.77 18.12 0.10
CA THR A 174 7.72 17.01 0.01
C THR A 174 7.38 16.07 -1.14
N ILE A 175 6.12 15.65 -1.26
CA ILE A 175 5.65 14.78 -2.33
C ILE A 175 5.76 15.47 -3.70
N GLN A 176 5.36 16.73 -3.80
CA GLN A 176 5.45 17.52 -5.03
C GLN A 176 6.90 17.61 -5.56
N ASN A 177 7.87 17.78 -4.67
CA ASN A 177 9.29 17.85 -5.02
C ASN A 177 9.91 16.48 -5.34
N LEU A 178 9.27 15.40 -4.87
CA LEU A 178 9.72 14.01 -5.05
C LEU A 178 9.27 13.42 -6.38
N LEU A 179 7.99 13.55 -6.74
CA LEU A 179 7.37 12.85 -7.87
C LEU A 179 8.09 13.02 -9.22
N PRO A 180 8.68 14.18 -9.57
CA PRO A 180 9.45 14.33 -10.81
C PRO A 180 10.77 13.55 -10.86
N LYS A 181 11.26 13.06 -9.71
CA LYS A 181 12.57 12.41 -9.56
C LYS A 181 12.50 10.87 -9.58
N ILE A 182 11.29 10.30 -9.47
CA ILE A 182 11.08 8.86 -9.36
C ILE A 182 10.30 8.25 -10.53
#